data_9ebd173b3422a325d214b257fef05b98
#
_entry.id   9ebd173b3422a325d214b257fef05b98
#
_cell.length_a   1.000
_cell.length_b   1.000
_cell.length_c   1.000
_cell.angle_alpha   90.00
_cell.angle_beta   90.00
_cell.angle_gamma   90.00
#
_symmetry.space_group_name_H-M   'P 1'
#
loop_
_entity.id
_entity.type
_entity.pdbx_description
1 polymer ?
#
loop_
_entity_poly.entity_id
_entity_poly.type
_entity_poly.pdbx_seq_one_letter_code
_entity_poly.pdbx_strand_id
1 'polypeptide(L)'
;MISFVMNRIFTKDVARLRYFKLTQDNFNTLSFGRDITSSKTQDILELLSDMVDNPVTLYYSNLNCYVTSGGDHSRLELREDLEEYIPSVITKFSYMRQRKKGTGEIQYVIKISVMEEVEAYLVVTEKNRKLSAMDCMAIENAIITLQYGFVTEFVQNEIEKKYHRDIVHNVLSGMLGKEEMEEAANLLEIHSEEYYRVVTFYTFQKNGRYVYK
;
A
#
# COMPACT_ATOMS: atom_id res chain seq x y z
N MET A 1 -38.03 10.45 27.61
CA MET A 1 -36.55 10.25 27.77
C MET A 1 -35.97 9.27 26.72
N ILE A 2 -36.55 8.13 26.47
CA ILE A 2 -36.07 7.16 25.47
C ILE A 2 -36.02 7.71 24.04
N SER A 3 -37.06 8.43 23.61
CA SER A 3 -37.12 9.07 22.27
C SER A 3 -36.01 10.08 22.01
N PHE A 4 -35.60 10.84 23.02
CA PHE A 4 -34.53 11.83 22.90
C PHE A 4 -33.15 11.17 22.75
N VAL A 5 -32.91 10.10 23.51
CA VAL A 5 -31.67 9.31 23.42
C VAL A 5 -31.57 8.60 22.08
N MET A 6 -32.65 7.98 21.60
CA MET A 6 -32.72 7.34 20.28
C MET A 6 -32.45 8.33 19.14
N ASN A 7 -33.05 9.52 19.21
CA ASN A 7 -32.83 10.55 18.19
C ASN A 7 -31.39 11.06 18.18
N ARG A 8 -30.73 11.16 19.34
CA ARG A 8 -29.33 11.58 19.45
C ARG A 8 -28.36 10.51 18.94
N ILE A 9 -28.66 9.23 19.15
CA ILE A 9 -27.88 8.11 18.59
C ILE A 9 -28.03 8.10 17.07
N PHE A 10 -29.25 8.14 16.58
CA PHE A 10 -29.55 8.12 15.14
C PHE A 10 -28.89 9.28 14.39
N THR A 11 -28.91 10.49 14.94
CA THR A 11 -28.25 11.67 14.31
C THR A 11 -26.74 11.53 14.26
N LYS A 12 -26.10 10.93 15.29
CA LYS A 12 -24.67 10.65 15.28
C LYS A 12 -24.27 9.61 14.21
N ASP A 13 -25.06 8.55 14.08
CA ASP A 13 -24.77 7.49 13.10
C ASP A 13 -24.99 7.97 11.68
N VAL A 14 -26.03 8.77 11.44
CA VAL A 14 -26.24 9.42 10.13
C VAL A 14 -25.09 10.39 9.80
N ALA A 15 -24.60 11.16 10.77
CA ALA A 15 -23.47 12.05 10.56
C ALA A 15 -22.17 11.27 10.23
N ARG A 16 -21.92 10.16 10.93
CA ARG A 16 -20.79 9.26 10.65
C ARG A 16 -20.87 8.65 9.24
N LEU A 17 -22.04 8.14 8.84
CA LEU A 17 -22.24 7.58 7.51
C LEU A 17 -22.06 8.63 6.40
N ARG A 18 -22.55 9.85 6.61
CA ARG A 18 -22.33 10.96 5.66
C ARG A 18 -20.85 11.32 5.54
N TYR A 19 -20.14 11.41 6.65
CA TYR A 19 -18.70 11.67 6.65
C TYR A 19 -17.92 10.56 5.97
N PHE A 20 -18.23 9.29 6.27
CA PHE A 20 -17.62 8.13 5.61
C PHE A 20 -17.80 8.18 4.09
N LYS A 21 -19.03 8.44 3.64
CA LYS A 21 -19.31 8.55 2.21
C LYS A 21 -18.54 9.72 1.56
N LEU A 22 -18.52 10.87 2.20
CA LEU A 22 -17.84 12.05 1.69
C LEU A 22 -16.32 11.82 1.59
N THR A 23 -15.71 11.20 2.59
CA THR A 23 -14.28 10.83 2.56
C THR A 23 -14.01 9.79 1.48
N GLN A 24 -14.88 8.79 1.32
CA GLN A 24 -14.77 7.79 0.27
C GLN A 24 -14.84 8.43 -1.12
N ASP A 25 -15.80 9.33 -1.36
CA ASP A 25 -15.94 10.03 -2.64
C ASP A 25 -14.69 10.87 -2.95
N ASN A 26 -14.11 11.56 -1.96
CA ASN A 26 -12.89 12.34 -2.12
C ASN A 26 -11.68 11.47 -2.50
N PHE A 27 -11.47 10.34 -1.83
CA PHE A 27 -10.38 9.41 -2.17
C PHE A 27 -10.60 8.73 -3.52
N ASN A 28 -11.84 8.37 -3.87
CA ASN A 28 -12.15 7.79 -5.16
C ASN A 28 -11.83 8.74 -6.31
N THR A 29 -12.04 10.05 -6.16
CA THR A 29 -11.67 11.02 -7.23
C THR A 29 -10.18 11.04 -7.53
N LEU A 30 -9.33 10.75 -6.53
CA LEU A 30 -7.88 10.65 -6.71
C LEU A 30 -7.45 9.30 -7.33
N SER A 31 -8.22 8.24 -7.12
CA SER A 31 -7.89 6.88 -7.59
C SER A 31 -8.30 6.60 -9.05
N PHE A 32 -9.22 7.36 -9.66
CA PHE A 32 -9.67 7.18 -11.03
C PHE A 32 -8.64 7.65 -12.06
N GLY A 33 -7.59 6.84 -12.28
CA GLY A 33 -6.61 7.06 -13.33
C GLY A 33 -5.70 5.83 -13.45
N ARG A 34 -5.38 5.44 -14.70
CA ARG A 34 -4.71 4.16 -15.03
C ARG A 34 -3.31 3.97 -14.44
N ASP A 35 -2.70 5.01 -13.90
CA ASP A 35 -1.32 4.90 -13.37
C ASP A 35 -1.30 5.38 -11.92
N ILE A 36 -1.01 4.46 -10.99
CA ILE A 36 -0.67 4.82 -9.61
C ILE A 36 0.81 5.19 -9.62
N THR A 37 1.05 6.46 -9.90
CA THR A 37 2.37 7.05 -9.75
C THR A 37 2.59 7.45 -8.30
N SER A 38 3.85 7.59 -7.88
CA SER A 38 4.22 8.16 -6.57
C SER A 38 3.52 9.52 -6.30
N SER A 39 3.22 10.28 -7.35
CA SER A 39 2.46 11.52 -7.29
C SER A 39 1.04 11.32 -6.74
N LYS A 40 0.31 10.31 -7.20
CA LYS A 40 -1.05 10.03 -6.70
C LYS A 40 -1.07 9.54 -5.25
N THR A 41 -0.08 8.73 -4.89
CA THR A 41 0.09 8.30 -3.50
C THR A 41 0.37 9.51 -2.61
N GLN A 42 1.17 10.47 -3.05
CA GLN A 42 1.41 11.73 -2.35
C GLN A 42 0.10 12.51 -2.15
N ASP A 43 -0.71 12.67 -3.20
CA ASP A 43 -1.99 13.38 -3.14
C ASP A 43 -2.95 12.72 -2.13
N ILE A 44 -2.99 11.38 -2.09
CA ILE A 44 -3.80 10.63 -1.11
C ILE A 44 -3.32 10.90 0.32
N LEU A 45 -2.01 10.90 0.55
CA LEU A 45 -1.45 11.13 1.88
C LEU A 45 -1.65 12.59 2.33
N GLU A 46 -1.51 13.55 1.43
CA GLU A 46 -1.76 14.97 1.72
C GLU A 46 -3.23 15.19 2.07
N LEU A 47 -4.16 14.66 1.28
CA LEU A 47 -5.58 14.73 1.59
C LEU A 47 -5.90 14.09 2.94
N LEU A 48 -5.33 12.93 3.23
CA LEU A 48 -5.54 12.28 4.54
C LEU A 48 -4.95 13.12 5.68
N SER A 49 -3.74 13.67 5.50
CA SER A 49 -3.07 14.51 6.48
C SER A 49 -3.92 15.75 6.82
N ASP A 50 -4.50 16.38 5.80
CA ASP A 50 -5.41 17.53 5.98
C ASP A 50 -6.68 17.14 6.75
N MET A 51 -7.24 15.98 6.46
CA MET A 51 -8.45 15.48 7.14
C MET A 51 -8.19 15.16 8.61
N VAL A 52 -7.07 14.50 8.92
CA VAL A 52 -6.74 14.07 10.28
C VAL A 52 -5.98 15.15 11.07
N ASP A 53 -5.56 16.23 10.41
CA ASP A 53 -4.74 17.32 10.96
C ASP A 53 -3.50 16.78 11.70
N ASN A 54 -2.81 15.83 11.05
CA ASN A 54 -1.60 15.19 11.57
C ASN A 54 -0.75 14.65 10.43
N PRO A 55 0.59 14.60 10.58
CA PRO A 55 1.47 14.02 9.57
C PRO A 55 1.16 12.55 9.31
N VAL A 56 1.11 12.19 8.03
CA VAL A 56 0.90 10.83 7.55
C VAL A 56 2.09 10.40 6.71
N THR A 57 2.58 9.20 6.95
CA THR A 57 3.71 8.63 6.22
C THR A 57 3.39 7.21 5.79
N LEU A 58 3.69 6.88 4.56
CA LEU A 58 3.62 5.53 4.01
C LEU A 58 5.04 4.95 3.94
N TYR A 59 5.20 3.75 4.44
CA TYR A 59 6.46 3.00 4.43
C TYR A 59 6.29 1.73 3.62
N TYR A 60 7.34 1.33 2.91
CA TYR A 60 7.42 0.00 2.31
C TYR A 60 7.42 -1.10 3.38
N SER A 61 7.22 -2.35 2.97
CA SER A 61 7.33 -3.53 3.84
C SER A 61 8.71 -3.65 4.52
N ASN A 62 9.78 -3.13 3.88
CA ASN A 62 11.12 -3.07 4.45
C ASN A 62 11.35 -1.90 5.43
N LEU A 63 10.28 -1.16 5.79
CA LEU A 63 10.26 -0.02 6.72
C LEU A 63 10.96 1.25 6.23
N ASN A 64 11.40 1.33 4.98
CA ASN A 64 11.90 2.56 4.39
C ASN A 64 10.73 3.48 4.03
N CYS A 65 10.91 4.79 4.20
CA CYS A 65 9.91 5.77 3.82
C CYS A 65 9.66 5.71 2.30
N TYR A 66 8.39 5.58 1.94
CA TYR A 66 7.96 5.67 0.54
C TYR A 66 7.52 7.11 0.22
N VAL A 67 6.51 7.59 0.93
CA VAL A 67 5.93 8.94 0.76
C VAL A 67 5.52 9.48 2.12
N THR A 68 5.66 10.79 2.34
CA THR A 68 5.26 11.46 3.59
C THR A 68 4.65 12.83 3.34
N SER A 69 3.59 13.17 4.06
CA SER A 69 3.04 14.53 4.12
C SER A 69 3.76 15.43 5.11
N GLY A 70 4.57 14.87 6.01
CA GLY A 70 5.21 15.58 7.14
C GLY A 70 6.68 15.94 6.95
N GLY A 71 7.28 15.63 5.80
CA GLY A 71 8.69 15.93 5.51
C GLY A 71 9.72 15.07 6.25
N ASP A 72 9.29 14.13 7.12
CA ASP A 72 10.20 13.21 7.81
C ASP A 72 10.34 11.91 6.99
N HIS A 73 11.49 11.75 6.36
CA HIS A 73 11.85 10.60 5.52
C HIS A 73 12.64 9.53 6.29
N SER A 74 12.66 9.58 7.62
CA SER A 74 13.36 8.58 8.42
C SER A 74 12.73 7.19 8.25
N ARG A 75 13.56 6.16 8.45
CA ARG A 75 13.09 4.77 8.47
C ARG A 75 12.14 4.54 9.64
N LEU A 76 11.08 3.76 9.43
CA LEU A 76 10.17 3.36 10.51
C LEU A 76 10.88 2.41 11.47
N GLU A 77 10.89 2.75 12.75
CA GLU A 77 11.33 1.87 13.81
C GLU A 77 10.09 1.26 14.49
N LEU A 78 9.87 -0.04 14.27
CA LEU A 78 8.84 -0.77 15.00
C LEU A 78 9.40 -1.18 16.36
N ARG A 79 8.68 -0.83 17.42
CA ARG A 79 9.07 -1.14 18.79
C ARG A 79 8.53 -2.51 19.23
N GLU A 80 9.20 -3.14 20.18
CA GLU A 80 8.75 -4.39 20.79
C GLU A 80 7.49 -4.20 21.66
N ASP A 81 7.27 -2.99 22.17
CA ASP A 81 6.13 -2.59 23.01
C ASP A 81 4.96 -1.98 22.19
N LEU A 82 4.76 -2.43 20.96
CA LEU A 82 3.58 -2.10 20.16
C LEU A 82 2.31 -2.57 20.88
N GLU A 83 1.43 -1.62 21.19
CA GLU A 83 0.14 -1.89 21.79
C GLU A 83 -0.96 -1.91 20.71
N GLU A 84 -1.88 -2.84 20.81
CA GLU A 84 -3.09 -2.81 19.99
C GLU A 84 -3.96 -1.61 20.39
N TYR A 85 -4.37 -0.82 19.41
CA TYR A 85 -5.30 0.28 19.62
C TYR A 85 -6.65 -0.08 19.00
N ILE A 86 -7.70 -0.07 19.84
CA ILE A 86 -9.07 -0.34 19.41
C ILE A 86 -9.82 0.99 19.28
N PRO A 87 -10.09 1.45 18.04
CA PRO A 87 -10.90 2.65 17.83
C PRO A 87 -12.33 2.49 18.37
N SER A 88 -12.95 3.61 18.74
CA SER A 88 -14.36 3.63 19.18
C SER A 88 -15.37 3.50 18.02
N VAL A 89 -14.91 3.19 16.82
CA VAL A 89 -15.69 2.86 15.61
C VAL A 89 -15.28 1.50 15.10
N ILE A 90 -16.16 0.86 14.33
CA ILE A 90 -15.85 -0.40 13.68
C ILE A 90 -14.81 -0.13 12.59
N THR A 91 -13.67 -0.81 12.67
CA THR A 91 -12.58 -0.74 11.72
C THR A 91 -12.32 -2.11 11.10
N LYS A 92 -11.87 -2.13 9.85
CA LYS A 92 -11.46 -3.36 9.15
C LYS A 92 -9.99 -3.67 9.37
N PHE A 93 -9.20 -2.64 9.68
CA PHE A 93 -7.75 -2.75 9.84
C PHE A 93 -7.37 -2.71 11.31
N SER A 94 -6.31 -3.43 11.66
CA SER A 94 -5.74 -3.42 13.01
C SER A 94 -4.82 -2.21 13.15
N TYR A 95 -5.06 -1.44 14.20
CA TYR A 95 -4.25 -0.29 14.57
C TYR A 95 -3.28 -0.70 15.68
N MET A 96 -2.00 -0.46 15.45
CA MET A 96 -0.97 -0.62 16.46
C MET A 96 -0.50 0.75 16.91
N ARG A 97 -0.28 0.94 18.20
CA ARG A 97 0.13 2.22 18.79
C ARG A 97 1.52 2.08 19.39
N GLN A 98 2.38 3.06 19.11
CA GLN A 98 3.71 3.16 19.73
C GLN A 98 4.08 4.60 20.01
N ARG A 99 5.17 4.80 20.76
CA ARG A 99 5.81 6.12 20.91
C ARG A 99 7.01 6.22 19.98
N LYS A 100 7.09 7.28 19.18
CA LYS A 100 8.24 7.55 18.32
C LYS A 100 9.48 7.77 19.19
N LYS A 101 10.56 7.10 18.86
CA LYS A 101 11.85 7.25 19.54
C LYS A 101 12.39 8.67 19.32
N GLY A 102 12.87 9.29 20.38
CA GLY A 102 13.44 10.64 20.36
C GLY A 102 12.45 11.76 20.62
N THR A 103 11.28 11.78 19.96
CA THR A 103 10.25 12.82 20.17
C THR A 103 9.19 12.44 21.20
N GLY A 104 8.94 11.13 21.41
CA GLY A 104 7.89 10.63 22.28
C GLY A 104 6.47 10.80 21.72
N GLU A 105 6.33 11.30 20.51
CA GLU A 105 5.04 11.44 19.82
C GLU A 105 4.37 10.08 19.64
N ILE A 106 3.03 10.07 19.71
CA ILE A 106 2.27 8.84 19.52
C ILE A 106 2.14 8.58 18.02
N GLN A 107 2.44 7.35 17.62
CA GLN A 107 2.27 6.87 16.25
C GLN A 107 1.24 5.76 16.22
N TYR A 108 0.33 5.82 15.26
CA TYR A 108 -0.56 4.73 14.90
C TYR A 108 -0.04 4.09 13.62
N VAL A 109 0.29 2.82 13.72
CA VAL A 109 0.85 2.02 12.64
C VAL A 109 -0.21 1.04 12.16
N ILE A 110 -0.57 1.13 10.90
CA ILE A 110 -1.57 0.28 10.27
C ILE A 110 -0.90 -0.49 9.13
N LYS A 111 -1.04 -1.82 9.15
CA LYS A 111 -0.52 -2.68 8.08
C LYS A 111 -1.45 -2.66 6.88
N ILE A 112 -0.87 -2.49 5.70
CA ILE A 112 -1.56 -2.64 4.42
C ILE A 112 -1.07 -3.93 3.79
N SER A 113 -1.97 -4.90 3.65
CA SER A 113 -1.65 -6.22 3.11
C SER A 113 -2.41 -6.45 1.80
N VAL A 114 -1.73 -7.10 0.85
CA VAL A 114 -2.29 -7.59 -0.41
C VAL A 114 -2.02 -9.08 -0.48
N MET A 115 -3.05 -9.90 -0.72
CA MET A 115 -2.93 -11.36 -0.80
C MET A 115 -2.19 -11.99 0.40
N GLU A 116 -2.50 -11.50 1.62
CA GLU A 116 -1.91 -11.93 2.91
C GLU A 116 -0.46 -11.49 3.15
N GLU A 117 0.20 -10.87 2.19
CA GLU A 117 1.53 -10.29 2.35
C GLU A 117 1.45 -8.81 2.73
N VAL A 118 2.35 -8.37 3.61
CA VAL A 118 2.43 -6.96 4.03
C VAL A 118 3.20 -6.18 2.97
N GLU A 119 2.51 -5.30 2.26
CA GLU A 119 3.09 -4.45 1.22
C GLU A 119 3.59 -3.13 1.78
N ALA A 120 2.87 -2.56 2.74
CA ALA A 120 3.18 -1.26 3.28
C ALA A 120 2.70 -1.08 4.72
N TYR A 121 3.19 -0.01 5.36
CA TYR A 121 2.71 0.48 6.64
C TYR A 121 2.28 1.93 6.50
N LEU A 122 1.02 2.22 6.83
CA LEU A 122 0.55 3.59 6.99
C LEU A 122 0.76 4.01 8.44
N VAL A 123 1.43 5.14 8.63
CA VAL A 123 1.71 5.69 9.96
C VAL A 123 1.13 7.08 10.08
N VAL A 124 0.29 7.28 11.10
CA VAL A 124 -0.21 8.60 11.48
C VAL A 124 0.46 9.00 12.79
N THR A 125 1.12 10.16 12.81
CA THR A 125 1.81 10.67 13.99
C THR A 125 0.99 11.76 14.65
N GLU A 126 0.55 11.57 15.90
CA GLU A 126 -0.14 12.61 16.70
C GLU A 126 0.83 13.74 17.03
N LYS A 127 0.86 14.77 16.20
CA LYS A 127 1.67 15.96 16.39
C LYS A 127 0.81 17.18 16.71
N ASN A 128 -0.26 17.39 15.97
CA ASN A 128 -1.11 18.58 16.09
C ASN A 128 -2.27 18.31 17.04
N ARG A 129 -2.93 17.16 16.92
CA ARG A 129 -4.06 16.77 17.77
C ARG A 129 -4.19 15.26 17.91
N LYS A 130 -4.96 14.83 18.92
CA LYS A 130 -5.29 13.40 19.11
C LYS A 130 -6.24 12.91 18.02
N LEU A 131 -6.05 11.67 17.61
CA LEU A 131 -6.96 11.01 16.68
C LEU A 131 -8.35 10.83 17.29
N SER A 132 -9.35 11.14 16.49
CA SER A 132 -10.77 10.92 16.79
C SER A 132 -11.32 9.69 16.08
N ALA A 133 -12.53 9.28 16.45
CA ALA A 133 -13.25 8.22 15.75
C ALA A 133 -13.51 8.54 14.25
N MET A 134 -13.68 9.82 13.92
CA MET A 134 -13.89 10.26 12.54
C MET A 134 -12.61 10.14 11.72
N ASP A 135 -11.46 10.41 12.33
CA ASP A 135 -10.15 10.25 11.68
C ASP A 135 -9.89 8.78 11.31
N CYS A 136 -10.27 7.85 12.19
CA CYS A 136 -10.17 6.41 11.87
C CYS A 136 -11.00 6.05 10.62
N MET A 137 -12.16 6.68 10.42
CA MET A 137 -12.96 6.46 9.20
C MET A 137 -12.27 7.02 7.95
N ALA A 138 -11.62 8.17 8.04
CA ALA A 138 -10.85 8.74 6.93
C ALA A 138 -9.63 7.85 6.61
N ILE A 139 -8.93 7.38 7.64
CA ILE A 139 -7.81 6.43 7.51
C ILE A 139 -8.25 5.14 6.82
N GLU A 140 -9.39 4.55 7.21
CA GLU A 140 -9.94 3.34 6.58
C GLU A 140 -10.15 3.54 5.07
N ASN A 141 -10.77 4.66 4.67
CA ASN A 141 -11.00 4.97 3.26
C ASN A 141 -9.69 5.18 2.50
N ALA A 142 -8.72 5.87 3.07
CA ALA A 142 -7.40 6.06 2.47
C ALA A 142 -6.69 4.70 2.28
N ILE A 143 -6.73 3.82 3.28
CA ILE A 143 -6.12 2.48 3.19
C ILE A 143 -6.77 1.65 2.09
N ILE A 144 -8.11 1.66 1.98
CA ILE A 144 -8.82 0.94 0.92
C ILE A 144 -8.37 1.44 -0.47
N THR A 145 -8.21 2.75 -0.62
CA THR A 145 -7.74 3.36 -1.87
C THR A 145 -6.30 2.98 -2.19
N LEU A 146 -5.41 3.01 -1.19
CA LEU A 146 -4.02 2.57 -1.33
C LEU A 146 -3.92 1.08 -1.65
N GLN A 147 -4.71 0.22 -0.97
CA GLN A 147 -4.75 -1.22 -1.27
C GLN A 147 -5.16 -1.49 -2.70
N TYR A 148 -6.18 -0.78 -3.20
CA TYR A 148 -6.59 -0.91 -4.60
C TYR A 148 -5.44 -0.58 -5.54
N GLY A 149 -4.66 0.43 -5.19
CA GLY A 149 -3.45 0.80 -5.91
C GLY A 149 -2.41 -0.30 -5.96
N PHE A 150 -2.05 -0.82 -4.80
CA PHE A 150 -1.07 -1.91 -4.71
C PHE A 150 -1.54 -3.19 -5.42
N VAL A 151 -2.84 -3.54 -5.31
CA VAL A 151 -3.40 -4.68 -6.05
C VAL A 151 -3.27 -4.48 -7.55
N THR A 152 -3.56 -3.28 -8.06
CA THR A 152 -3.44 -2.98 -9.48
C THR A 152 -2.00 -3.08 -9.96
N GLU A 153 -1.05 -2.52 -9.21
CA GLU A 153 0.38 -2.62 -9.50
C GLU A 153 0.86 -4.07 -9.46
N PHE A 154 0.45 -4.84 -8.45
CA PHE A 154 0.78 -6.26 -8.35
C PHE A 154 0.27 -7.05 -9.56
N VAL A 155 -0.99 -6.84 -9.96
CA VAL A 155 -1.58 -7.54 -11.13
C VAL A 155 -0.86 -7.15 -12.41
N GLN A 156 -0.52 -5.88 -12.60
CA GLN A 156 0.24 -5.42 -13.77
C GLN A 156 1.62 -6.07 -13.81
N ASN A 157 2.35 -6.07 -12.69
CA ASN A 157 3.67 -6.71 -12.59
C ASN A 157 3.61 -8.22 -12.88
N GLU A 158 2.57 -8.92 -12.40
CA GLU A 158 2.41 -10.36 -12.68
C GLU A 158 2.06 -10.64 -14.14
N ILE A 159 1.25 -9.80 -14.78
CA ILE A 159 0.97 -9.89 -16.22
C ILE A 159 2.25 -9.66 -17.01
N GLU A 160 3.04 -8.65 -16.67
CA GLU A 160 4.29 -8.32 -17.33
C GLU A 160 5.33 -9.46 -17.19
N LYS A 161 5.50 -9.97 -15.96
CA LYS A 161 6.38 -11.14 -15.71
C LYS A 161 5.94 -12.37 -16.49
N LYS A 162 4.63 -12.63 -16.59
CA LYS A 162 4.10 -13.74 -17.36
C LYS A 162 4.38 -13.54 -18.84
N TYR A 163 4.13 -12.34 -19.36
CA TYR A 163 4.38 -11.99 -20.75
C TYR A 163 5.86 -12.15 -21.11
N HIS A 164 6.79 -11.62 -20.30
CA HIS A 164 8.23 -11.81 -20.48
C HIS A 164 8.62 -13.28 -20.46
N ARG A 165 8.07 -14.07 -19.53
CA ARG A 165 8.33 -15.52 -19.46
C ARG A 165 7.87 -16.26 -20.71
N ASP A 166 6.70 -15.93 -21.22
CA ASP A 166 6.13 -16.53 -22.42
C ASP A 166 6.98 -16.17 -23.68
N ILE A 167 7.44 -14.92 -23.78
CA ILE A 167 8.35 -14.49 -24.84
C ILE A 167 9.67 -15.28 -24.76
N VAL A 168 10.32 -15.34 -23.60
CA VAL A 168 11.57 -16.08 -23.40
C VAL A 168 11.39 -17.55 -23.76
N HIS A 169 10.28 -18.17 -23.33
CA HIS A 169 9.97 -19.55 -23.68
C HIS A 169 9.84 -19.75 -25.19
N ASN A 170 9.13 -18.86 -25.87
CA ASN A 170 8.94 -18.93 -27.32
C ASN A 170 10.26 -18.75 -28.09
N VAL A 171 11.09 -17.79 -27.66
CA VAL A 171 12.45 -17.58 -28.20
C VAL A 171 13.31 -18.86 -28.05
N LEU A 172 13.36 -19.44 -26.84
CA LEU A 172 14.18 -20.60 -26.55
C LEU A 172 13.68 -21.89 -27.21
N SER A 173 12.37 -22.00 -27.45
CA SER A 173 11.77 -23.17 -28.11
C SER A 173 11.92 -23.14 -29.64
N GLY A 174 12.35 -22.00 -30.21
CA GLY A 174 12.49 -21.83 -31.67
C GLY A 174 11.16 -21.85 -32.44
N MET A 175 10.05 -21.56 -31.75
CA MET A 175 8.70 -21.57 -32.36
C MET A 175 8.38 -20.30 -33.11
N LEU A 176 9.20 -19.25 -32.98
CA LEU A 176 8.97 -17.94 -33.60
C LEU A 176 9.52 -17.86 -35.02
N GLY A 177 8.77 -17.23 -35.92
CA GLY A 177 9.27 -16.83 -37.24
C GLY A 177 10.33 -15.74 -37.12
N LYS A 178 11.00 -15.44 -38.27
CA LYS A 178 12.11 -14.49 -38.26
C LYS A 178 11.70 -13.08 -37.78
N GLU A 179 10.56 -12.58 -38.25
CA GLU A 179 10.03 -11.26 -37.85
C GLU A 179 9.64 -11.24 -36.38
N GLU A 180 8.94 -12.29 -35.90
CA GLU A 180 8.55 -12.44 -34.50
C GLU A 180 9.78 -12.56 -33.58
N MET A 181 10.85 -13.21 -34.05
CA MET A 181 12.10 -13.32 -33.30
C MET A 181 12.79 -11.96 -33.14
N GLU A 182 12.80 -11.12 -34.19
CA GLU A 182 13.36 -9.78 -34.13
C GLU A 182 12.55 -8.88 -33.16
N GLU A 183 11.23 -8.99 -33.18
CA GLU A 183 10.34 -8.28 -32.26
C GLU A 183 10.53 -8.73 -30.81
N ALA A 184 10.59 -10.05 -30.57
CA ALA A 184 10.86 -10.60 -29.26
C ALA A 184 12.25 -10.23 -28.72
N ALA A 185 13.27 -10.20 -29.56
CA ALA A 185 14.62 -9.77 -29.21
C ALA A 185 14.63 -8.30 -28.77
N ASN A 186 13.92 -7.42 -29.49
CA ASN A 186 13.80 -6.01 -29.12
C ASN A 186 13.08 -5.83 -27.78
N LEU A 187 12.00 -6.58 -27.54
CA LEU A 187 11.25 -6.55 -26.27
C LEU A 187 12.07 -7.05 -25.07
N LEU A 188 12.97 -7.99 -25.31
CA LEU A 188 13.87 -8.53 -24.29
C LEU A 188 15.20 -7.75 -24.20
N GLU A 189 15.34 -6.67 -24.95
CA GLU A 189 16.58 -5.86 -25.05
C GLU A 189 17.81 -6.71 -25.46
N ILE A 190 17.58 -7.74 -26.28
CA ILE A 190 18.63 -8.61 -26.78
C ILE A 190 19.21 -8.01 -28.07
N HIS A 191 20.49 -7.70 -28.07
CA HIS A 191 21.19 -7.15 -29.22
C HIS A 191 21.93 -8.25 -30.01
N SER A 192 21.76 -8.28 -31.31
CA SER A 192 22.32 -9.32 -32.19
C SER A 192 23.85 -9.38 -32.21
N GLU A 193 24.51 -8.31 -31.77
CA GLU A 193 25.97 -8.21 -31.71
C GLU A 193 26.58 -8.67 -30.38
N GLU A 194 25.74 -9.03 -29.41
CA GLU A 194 26.18 -9.45 -28.08
C GLU A 194 26.08 -10.97 -27.88
N TYR A 195 26.93 -11.48 -27.01
CA TYR A 195 26.90 -12.89 -26.62
C TYR A 195 26.11 -13.06 -25.33
N TYR A 196 25.06 -13.88 -25.38
CA TYR A 196 24.22 -14.15 -24.24
C TYR A 196 24.45 -15.58 -23.72
N ARG A 197 24.34 -15.74 -22.39
CA ARG A 197 24.35 -17.06 -21.76
C ARG A 197 23.04 -17.23 -20.99
N VAL A 198 22.37 -18.35 -21.22
CA VAL A 198 21.22 -18.78 -20.43
C VAL A 198 21.71 -19.47 -19.18
N VAL A 199 21.36 -18.98 -18.01
CA VAL A 199 21.68 -19.60 -16.73
C VAL A 199 20.38 -19.96 -16.04
N THR A 200 20.18 -21.24 -15.76
CA THR A 200 18.99 -21.73 -15.06
C THR A 200 19.34 -22.00 -13.61
N PHE A 201 18.61 -21.35 -12.71
CA PHE A 201 18.73 -21.57 -11.27
C PHE A 201 17.56 -22.42 -10.79
N TYR A 202 17.87 -23.47 -10.05
CA TYR A 202 16.87 -24.26 -9.35
C TYR A 202 16.91 -23.90 -7.87
N THR A 203 15.76 -23.49 -7.33
CA THR A 203 15.61 -23.27 -5.91
C THR A 203 14.83 -24.41 -5.28
N PHE A 204 15.35 -24.97 -4.22
CA PHE A 204 14.66 -26.00 -3.45
C PHE A 204 14.32 -25.44 -2.08
N GLN A 205 13.10 -25.67 -1.65
CA GLN A 205 12.72 -25.39 -0.28
C GLN A 205 13.11 -26.58 0.60
N LYS A 206 14.11 -26.40 1.43
CA LYS A 206 14.50 -27.41 2.42
C LYS A 206 14.33 -26.83 3.82
N ASN A 207 13.42 -27.42 4.59
CA ASN A 207 13.10 -26.97 5.96
C ASN A 207 12.71 -25.49 6.06
N GLY A 208 11.90 -24.99 5.13
CA GLY A 208 11.45 -23.61 5.11
C GLY A 208 12.49 -22.57 4.69
N ARG A 209 13.67 -22.99 4.20
CA ARG A 209 14.71 -22.09 3.67
C ARG A 209 14.98 -22.40 2.20
N TYR A 210 15.12 -21.33 1.41
CA TYR A 210 15.55 -21.46 0.01
C TYR A 210 17.05 -21.79 -0.03
N VAL A 211 17.40 -22.84 -0.76
CA VAL A 211 18.80 -23.24 -1.01
C VAL A 211 19.06 -23.14 -2.50
N TYR A 212 20.06 -22.37 -2.88
CA TYR A 212 20.53 -22.26 -4.27
C TYR A 212 21.54 -23.37 -4.53
N LYS A 213 21.43 -24.00 -5.69
CA LYS A 213 22.40 -24.99 -6.14
C LYS A 213 22.92 -24.60 -7.50
#